data_327776b4d199e4f6c31684e0cb40339c
#
_entry.id   327776b4d199e4f6c31684e0cb40339c
#
_cell.length_a   1.000
_cell.length_b   1.000
_cell.length_c   1.000
_cell.angle_alpha   90.00
_cell.angle_beta   90.00
_cell.angle_gamma   90.00
#
_symmetry.space_group_name_H-M   'P 1'
#
loop_
_entity.id
_entity.type
_entity.pdbx_description
1 polymer ?
#
loop_
_entity_poly.entity_id
_entity_poly.type
_entity_poly.pdbx_seq_one_letter_code
_entity_poly.pdbx_strand_id
1 'polypeptide(L)'
;MITKSILNSDSLLVIDESSKMSYYGCDQDWYKTQWQRASGCGPSVACNIMFYLTNPDRNRMPKENWLKRMEESWQYVTPTVRGISSSKLFCDLMADYIDAKGLNFDFSRFEVAALPASRPPINQLLHFIEVALSKDMPVTFLNLSNGKVENLDSWHWVTVVAISYEENGSAAFVKVFDSGELKTIDLLLWYKSTILGGGFVYLSHKEKAQVAV
;
A
#
# COMPACT_ATOMS: atom_id res chain seq x y z
N MET A 1 -21.79 -0.25 -10.56
CA MET A 1 -20.39 -0.38 -10.07
C MET A 1 -19.89 0.98 -9.62
N ILE A 2 -19.47 1.12 -8.37
CA ILE A 2 -18.83 2.31 -7.80
C ILE A 2 -17.33 2.17 -8.05
N THR A 3 -16.67 3.27 -8.48
CA THR A 3 -15.22 3.30 -8.69
C THR A 3 -14.62 4.51 -8.01
N LYS A 4 -13.54 4.32 -7.26
CA LYS A 4 -12.73 5.37 -6.65
C LYS A 4 -11.26 5.09 -6.90
N SER A 5 -10.48 6.16 -7.05
CA SER A 5 -9.02 6.08 -7.20
C SER A 5 -8.37 7.30 -6.58
N ILE A 6 -7.08 7.21 -6.28
CA ILE A 6 -6.28 8.41 -6.02
C ILE A 6 -6.26 9.30 -7.27
N LEU A 7 -6.06 10.61 -7.06
CA LEU A 7 -6.21 11.61 -8.13
C LEU A 7 -5.15 11.48 -9.23
N ASN A 8 -3.93 11.11 -8.85
CA ASN A 8 -2.81 11.07 -9.79
C ASN A 8 -1.90 9.85 -9.56
N SER A 9 -2.41 8.65 -9.84
CA SER A 9 -1.61 7.42 -9.77
C SER A 9 -0.40 7.45 -10.70
N ASP A 10 -0.45 8.23 -11.79
CA ASP A 10 0.64 8.39 -12.75
C ASP A 10 1.87 9.06 -12.16
N SER A 11 1.74 9.82 -11.05
CA SER A 11 2.89 10.38 -10.34
C SER A 11 3.79 9.30 -9.73
N LEU A 12 3.24 8.12 -9.47
CA LEU A 12 3.96 6.96 -8.97
C LEU A 12 4.67 6.16 -10.08
N LEU A 13 4.55 6.56 -11.35
CA LEU A 13 5.29 5.90 -12.43
C LEU A 13 6.80 6.16 -12.28
N VAL A 14 7.55 5.09 -12.33
CA VAL A 14 9.02 5.10 -12.31
C VAL A 14 9.53 5.03 -13.74
N ILE A 15 10.26 6.04 -14.17
CA ILE A 15 10.83 6.11 -15.51
C ILE A 15 12.26 5.57 -15.48
N ASP A 16 12.52 4.50 -16.20
CA ASP A 16 13.88 4.00 -16.45
C ASP A 16 14.36 4.49 -17.82
N GLU A 17 15.14 5.56 -17.82
CA GLU A 17 15.64 6.18 -19.04
C GLU A 17 16.60 5.26 -19.80
N SER A 18 17.29 4.37 -19.10
CA SER A 18 18.27 3.46 -19.69
C SER A 18 17.63 2.35 -20.52
N SER A 19 16.53 1.79 -20.03
CA SER A 19 15.76 0.73 -20.71
C SER A 19 14.58 1.27 -21.51
N LYS A 20 14.25 2.55 -21.38
CA LYS A 20 13.04 3.20 -21.92
C LYS A 20 11.74 2.55 -21.44
N MET A 21 11.77 1.95 -20.26
CA MET A 21 10.62 1.32 -19.64
C MET A 21 10.03 2.20 -18.54
N SER A 22 8.74 2.01 -18.28
CA SER A 22 8.04 2.61 -17.16
C SER A 22 7.45 1.52 -16.27
N TYR A 23 7.55 1.72 -14.96
CA TYR A 23 7.05 0.77 -13.96
C TYR A 23 6.01 1.46 -13.07
N TYR A 24 5.12 0.69 -12.49
CA TYR A 24 4.08 1.14 -11.58
C TYR A 24 4.53 1.02 -10.12
N GLY A 25 5.10 2.10 -9.56
CA GLY A 25 5.68 2.11 -8.22
C GLY A 25 7.02 1.39 -8.13
N CYS A 26 7.46 1.18 -6.89
CA CYS A 26 8.71 0.49 -6.59
C CYS A 26 8.60 -1.02 -6.85
N ASP A 27 9.71 -1.59 -7.30
CA ASP A 27 9.90 -3.01 -7.39
C ASP A 27 10.97 -3.45 -6.37
N GLN A 28 10.65 -4.40 -5.50
CA GLN A 28 11.59 -4.89 -4.48
C GLN A 28 12.84 -5.53 -5.06
N ASP A 29 12.78 -6.04 -6.29
CA ASP A 29 13.95 -6.62 -6.97
C ASP A 29 15.03 -5.60 -7.33
N TRP A 30 14.73 -4.32 -7.23
CA TRP A 30 15.72 -3.24 -7.42
C TRP A 30 16.62 -3.02 -6.20
N TYR A 31 16.32 -3.60 -5.04
CA TYR A 31 17.22 -3.51 -3.89
C TYR A 31 18.55 -4.22 -4.14
N LYS A 32 19.61 -3.74 -3.46
CA LYS A 32 21.00 -4.17 -3.74
C LYS A 32 21.31 -5.58 -3.26
N THR A 33 20.85 -5.92 -2.06
CA THR A 33 21.17 -7.20 -1.44
C THR A 33 20.08 -8.24 -1.67
N GLN A 34 20.47 -9.52 -1.65
CA GLN A 34 19.50 -10.61 -1.76
C GLN A 34 18.45 -10.58 -0.64
N TRP A 35 18.87 -10.26 0.58
CA TRP A 35 17.96 -10.11 1.72
C TRP A 35 16.92 -9.01 1.50
N GLN A 36 17.38 -7.84 1.02
CA GLN A 36 16.47 -6.74 0.70
C GLN A 36 15.46 -7.13 -0.38
N ARG A 37 15.90 -7.82 -1.43
CA ARG A 37 14.99 -8.30 -2.49
C ARG A 37 14.00 -9.33 -1.98
N ALA A 38 14.41 -10.23 -1.09
CA ALA A 38 13.53 -11.28 -0.54
C ALA A 38 12.48 -10.76 0.45
N SER A 39 12.70 -9.59 1.08
CA SER A 39 11.83 -9.06 2.14
C SER A 39 11.41 -7.61 1.94
N GLY A 40 11.66 -7.05 0.77
CA GLY A 40 11.53 -5.63 0.46
C GLY A 40 10.13 -5.13 0.14
N CYS A 41 9.10 -5.97 0.12
CA CYS A 41 7.74 -5.55 -0.25
C CYS A 41 7.20 -4.43 0.66
N GLY A 42 7.34 -4.56 1.98
CA GLY A 42 6.91 -3.54 2.94
C GLY A 42 7.64 -2.20 2.76
N PRO A 43 8.99 -2.13 2.75
CA PRO A 43 9.74 -0.92 2.46
C PRO A 43 9.42 -0.31 1.08
N SER A 44 9.15 -1.12 0.04
CA SER A 44 8.76 -0.64 -1.29
C SER A 44 7.40 0.05 -1.25
N VAL A 45 6.43 -0.55 -0.55
CA VAL A 45 5.12 0.07 -0.34
C VAL A 45 5.25 1.35 0.49
N ALA A 46 6.06 1.36 1.54
CA ALA A 46 6.35 2.57 2.32
C ALA A 46 6.93 3.68 1.45
N CYS A 47 7.84 3.34 0.53
CA CYS A 47 8.40 4.28 -0.43
C CYS A 47 7.31 4.89 -1.34
N ASN A 48 6.42 4.06 -1.90
CA ASN A 48 5.30 4.51 -2.73
C ASN A 48 4.40 5.49 -1.97
N ILE A 49 3.99 5.15 -0.74
CA ILE A 49 3.11 5.97 0.10
C ILE A 49 3.79 7.30 0.44
N MET A 50 5.02 7.26 0.94
CA MET A 50 5.75 8.47 1.33
C MET A 50 5.98 9.38 0.14
N PHE A 51 6.35 8.82 -1.02
CA PHE A 51 6.50 9.64 -2.22
C PHE A 51 5.18 10.31 -2.62
N TYR A 52 4.08 9.55 -2.66
CA TYR A 52 2.77 10.09 -3.05
C TYR A 52 2.33 11.23 -2.14
N LEU A 53 2.45 11.05 -0.83
CA LEU A 53 2.00 12.02 0.17
C LEU A 53 2.91 13.25 0.30
N THR A 54 4.20 13.14 -0.06
CA THR A 54 5.17 14.23 0.07
C THR A 54 5.58 14.88 -1.25
N ASN A 55 4.96 14.50 -2.35
CA ASN A 55 5.19 15.07 -3.69
C ASN A 55 3.97 15.91 -4.14
N PRO A 56 3.81 17.15 -3.65
CA PRO A 56 2.62 17.96 -3.91
C PRO A 56 2.46 18.30 -5.40
N ASP A 57 3.57 18.45 -6.12
CA ASP A 57 3.56 18.77 -7.55
C ASP A 57 3.23 17.57 -8.43
N ARG A 58 3.13 16.38 -7.84
CA ARG A 58 2.83 15.12 -8.55
C ARG A 58 3.77 14.85 -9.75
N ASN A 59 5.01 15.30 -9.65
CA ASN A 59 6.01 15.10 -10.69
C ASN A 59 6.51 13.65 -10.70
N ARG A 60 6.64 13.09 -11.90
CA ARG A 60 7.31 11.80 -12.09
C ARG A 60 8.80 11.95 -11.84
N MET A 61 9.43 10.87 -11.39
CA MET A 61 10.87 10.85 -11.14
C MET A 61 11.56 9.73 -11.93
N PRO A 62 12.83 9.94 -12.32
CA PRO A 62 13.64 8.88 -12.87
C PRO A 62 13.95 7.79 -11.83
N LYS A 63 14.17 6.57 -12.30
CA LYS A 63 14.41 5.38 -11.47
C LYS A 63 15.53 5.57 -10.46
N GLU A 64 16.59 6.27 -10.81
CA GLU A 64 17.72 6.54 -9.91
C GLU A 64 17.30 7.26 -8.62
N ASN A 65 16.35 8.17 -8.71
CA ASN A 65 15.83 8.88 -7.54
C ASN A 65 14.90 7.98 -6.70
N TRP A 66 14.13 7.09 -7.35
CA TRP A 66 13.36 6.07 -6.66
C TRP A 66 14.25 5.11 -5.90
N LEU A 67 15.36 4.65 -6.46
CA LEU A 67 16.31 3.77 -5.78
C LEU A 67 16.87 4.42 -4.50
N LYS A 68 17.18 5.71 -4.51
CA LYS A 68 17.60 6.44 -3.32
C LYS A 68 16.51 6.48 -2.24
N ARG A 69 15.25 6.71 -2.65
CA ARG A 69 14.12 6.72 -1.72
C ARG A 69 13.80 5.33 -1.18
N MET A 70 13.94 4.28 -1.99
CA MET A 70 13.79 2.90 -1.53
C MET A 70 14.82 2.54 -0.46
N GLU A 71 16.11 2.88 -0.66
CA GLU A 71 17.15 2.68 0.35
C GLU A 71 16.88 3.50 1.63
N GLU A 72 16.37 4.71 1.51
CA GLU A 72 15.93 5.50 2.65
C GLU A 72 14.74 4.85 3.38
N SER A 73 13.71 4.43 2.66
CA SER A 73 12.56 3.73 3.24
C SER A 73 12.98 2.45 3.97
N TRP A 74 13.96 1.72 3.42
CA TRP A 74 14.53 0.54 4.06
C TRP A 74 15.14 0.84 5.43
N GLN A 75 15.77 1.99 5.62
CA GLN A 75 16.43 2.35 6.90
C GLN A 75 15.44 2.45 8.07
N TYR A 76 14.19 2.86 7.78
CA TYR A 76 13.15 3.02 8.79
C TYR A 76 12.21 1.82 8.82
N VAL A 77 11.79 1.33 7.65
CA VAL A 77 10.82 0.25 7.50
C VAL A 77 11.55 -1.07 7.24
N THR A 78 12.50 -1.40 8.13
CA THR A 78 13.33 -2.61 8.00
C THR A 78 12.54 -3.85 8.43
N PRO A 79 12.39 -4.86 7.55
CA PRO A 79 11.71 -6.10 7.90
C PRO A 79 12.45 -6.90 8.97
N THR A 80 11.70 -7.63 9.79
CA THR A 80 12.26 -8.67 10.65
C THR A 80 12.59 -9.93 9.84
N VAL A 81 13.14 -10.97 10.47
CA VAL A 81 13.35 -12.29 9.83
C VAL A 81 12.04 -12.94 9.32
N ARG A 82 10.89 -12.45 9.78
CA ARG A 82 9.55 -12.85 9.33
C ARG A 82 8.88 -11.81 8.43
N GLY A 83 9.67 -10.89 7.86
CA GLY A 83 9.13 -9.75 7.13
C GLY A 83 8.41 -8.73 8.04
N ILE A 84 7.53 -7.94 7.47
CA ILE A 84 6.60 -7.04 8.18
C ILE A 84 5.25 -7.76 8.21
N SER A 85 5.02 -8.54 9.26
CA SER A 85 3.96 -9.55 9.31
C SER A 85 2.61 -9.03 9.84
N SER A 86 2.49 -7.74 10.15
CA SER A 86 1.23 -7.13 10.60
C SER A 86 1.13 -5.66 10.22
N SER A 87 -0.09 -5.16 10.09
CA SER A 87 -0.35 -3.74 9.87
C SER A 87 0.12 -2.89 11.06
N LYS A 88 0.06 -3.43 12.29
CA LYS A 88 0.58 -2.74 13.47
C LYS A 88 2.08 -2.52 13.35
N LEU A 89 2.86 -3.56 13.04
CA LEU A 89 4.31 -3.44 12.88
C LEU A 89 4.66 -2.46 11.74
N PHE A 90 3.91 -2.49 10.64
CA PHE A 90 4.10 -1.52 9.56
C PHE A 90 3.88 -0.08 10.05
N CYS A 91 2.80 0.17 10.80
CA CYS A 91 2.54 1.50 11.35
C CYS A 91 3.61 1.95 12.35
N ASP A 92 4.09 1.07 13.23
CA ASP A 92 5.15 1.39 14.19
C ASP A 92 6.44 1.84 13.45
N LEU A 93 6.87 1.08 12.43
CA LEU A 93 8.03 1.42 11.61
C LEU A 93 7.83 2.71 10.79
N MET A 94 6.64 2.88 10.23
CA MET A 94 6.28 4.10 9.48
C MET A 94 6.22 5.33 10.38
N ALA A 95 5.84 5.19 11.66
CA ALA A 95 5.84 6.31 12.61
C ALA A 95 7.25 6.89 12.78
N ASP A 96 8.25 6.03 12.97
CA ASP A 96 9.65 6.45 13.05
C ASP A 96 10.12 7.18 11.78
N TYR A 97 9.67 6.71 10.60
CA TYR A 97 9.99 7.34 9.33
C TYR A 97 9.34 8.73 9.19
N ILE A 98 8.07 8.84 9.55
CA ILE A 98 7.29 10.09 9.51
C ILE A 98 7.89 11.13 10.46
N ASP A 99 8.23 10.71 11.70
CA ASP A 99 8.81 11.59 12.70
C ASP A 99 10.21 12.10 12.28
N ALA A 100 11.04 11.21 11.73
CA ALA A 100 12.35 11.59 11.19
C ALA A 100 12.28 12.59 10.03
N LYS A 101 11.15 12.62 9.30
CA LYS A 101 10.88 13.58 8.23
C LYS A 101 10.18 14.85 8.71
N GLY A 102 9.83 14.96 9.99
CA GLY A 102 9.06 16.08 10.53
C GLY A 102 7.66 16.19 9.94
N LEU A 103 7.08 15.09 9.51
CA LEU A 103 5.75 15.01 8.90
C LEU A 103 4.69 14.76 9.97
N ASN A 104 3.44 15.08 9.65
CA ASN A 104 2.34 14.99 10.60
C ASN A 104 1.17 14.20 9.98
N PHE A 105 1.20 12.87 10.15
CA PHE A 105 0.20 11.95 9.67
C PHE A 105 -0.38 11.10 10.80
N ASP A 106 -1.65 10.73 10.66
CA ASP A 106 -2.32 9.71 11.46
C ASP A 106 -2.50 8.43 10.64
N PHE A 107 -2.48 7.29 11.33
CA PHE A 107 -2.72 5.99 10.73
C PHE A 107 -4.16 5.53 10.93
N SER A 108 -4.78 5.07 9.86
CA SER A 108 -6.02 4.31 9.90
C SER A 108 -5.73 2.87 9.49
N ARG A 109 -6.23 1.90 10.27
CA ARG A 109 -6.00 0.47 10.03
C ARG A 109 -7.30 -0.30 9.94
N PHE A 110 -7.32 -1.32 9.08
CA PHE A 110 -8.40 -2.29 8.98
C PHE A 110 -7.80 -3.69 8.92
N GLU A 111 -8.22 -4.55 9.86
CA GLU A 111 -7.71 -5.92 9.97
C GLU A 111 -8.73 -6.91 9.42
N VAL A 112 -8.27 -7.88 8.65
CA VAL A 112 -9.05 -9.02 8.20
C VAL A 112 -8.55 -10.26 8.93
N ALA A 113 -9.36 -10.77 9.85
CA ALA A 113 -8.99 -11.92 10.67
C ALA A 113 -8.83 -13.22 9.83
N ALA A 114 -7.97 -14.13 10.30
CA ALA A 114 -7.82 -15.46 9.72
C ALA A 114 -9.14 -16.25 9.77
N LEU A 115 -9.81 -16.24 10.92
CA LEU A 115 -11.09 -16.92 11.10
C LEU A 115 -12.23 -16.17 10.41
N PRO A 116 -12.95 -16.78 9.45
CA PRO A 116 -14.03 -16.10 8.72
C PRO A 116 -15.11 -15.50 9.62
N ALA A 117 -15.47 -16.19 10.73
CA ALA A 117 -16.47 -15.72 11.68
C ALA A 117 -16.07 -14.46 12.46
N SER A 118 -14.77 -14.14 12.50
CA SER A 118 -14.22 -12.95 13.18
C SER A 118 -13.95 -11.81 12.23
N ARG A 119 -14.23 -11.97 10.94
CA ARG A 119 -14.00 -10.91 9.93
C ARG A 119 -15.09 -9.87 10.04
N PRO A 120 -14.75 -8.57 10.01
CA PRO A 120 -15.74 -7.52 9.82
C PRO A 120 -16.54 -7.76 8.52
N PRO A 121 -17.78 -7.31 8.39
CA PRO A 121 -18.51 -7.39 7.13
C PRO A 121 -17.73 -6.75 5.97
N ILE A 122 -17.79 -7.35 4.76
CA ILE A 122 -17.03 -6.89 3.59
C ILE A 122 -17.30 -5.41 3.25
N ASN A 123 -18.51 -4.93 3.43
CA ASN A 123 -18.87 -3.54 3.18
C ASN A 123 -18.08 -2.55 4.05
N GLN A 124 -17.64 -2.93 5.24
CA GLN A 124 -16.78 -2.10 6.07
C GLN A 124 -15.38 -1.98 5.47
N LEU A 125 -14.83 -3.04 4.89
CA LEU A 125 -13.56 -3.00 4.17
C LEU A 125 -13.66 -2.15 2.91
N LEU A 126 -14.74 -2.32 2.12
CA LEU A 126 -14.98 -1.53 0.92
C LEU A 126 -15.07 -0.03 1.26
N HIS A 127 -15.83 0.31 2.30
CA HIS A 127 -15.95 1.68 2.79
C HIS A 127 -14.60 2.24 3.28
N PHE A 128 -13.82 1.45 4.02
CA PHE A 128 -12.48 1.86 4.49
C PHE A 128 -11.57 2.26 3.32
N ILE A 129 -11.51 1.44 2.28
CA ILE A 129 -10.69 1.72 1.09
C ILE A 129 -11.26 2.92 0.31
N GLU A 130 -12.58 2.97 0.14
CA GLU A 130 -13.26 4.08 -0.55
C GLU A 130 -12.97 5.43 0.12
N VAL A 131 -13.09 5.50 1.44
CA VAL A 131 -12.80 6.72 2.23
C VAL A 131 -11.37 7.19 2.01
N ALA A 132 -10.40 6.28 2.08
CA ALA A 132 -9.00 6.61 1.85
C ALA A 132 -8.77 7.19 0.44
N LEU A 133 -9.21 6.48 -0.59
CA LEU A 133 -9.03 6.88 -1.99
C LEU A 133 -9.80 8.17 -2.33
N SER A 134 -10.97 8.39 -1.72
CA SER A 134 -11.74 9.63 -1.88
C SER A 134 -11.04 10.85 -1.26
N LYS A 135 -10.17 10.63 -0.28
CA LYS A 135 -9.30 11.65 0.32
C LYS A 135 -7.93 11.73 -0.37
N ASP A 136 -7.78 11.11 -1.53
CA ASP A 136 -6.52 11.03 -2.29
C ASP A 136 -5.38 10.35 -1.51
N MET A 137 -5.72 9.36 -0.68
CA MET A 137 -4.75 8.58 0.11
C MET A 137 -4.65 7.16 -0.46
N PRO A 138 -3.49 6.74 -1.01
CA PRO A 138 -3.28 5.35 -1.38
C PRO A 138 -3.30 4.47 -0.14
N VAL A 139 -3.71 3.20 -0.31
CA VAL A 139 -3.85 2.24 0.79
C VAL A 139 -2.80 1.16 0.66
N THR A 140 -2.13 0.81 1.76
CA THR A 140 -1.28 -0.37 1.81
C THR A 140 -2.12 -1.60 2.10
N PHE A 141 -1.81 -2.70 1.46
CA PHE A 141 -2.51 -3.96 1.67
C PHE A 141 -1.50 -5.07 1.98
N LEU A 142 -1.54 -5.58 3.22
CA LEU A 142 -0.85 -6.80 3.64
C LEU A 142 -1.71 -8.01 3.31
N ASN A 143 -1.19 -8.89 2.49
CA ASN A 143 -1.77 -10.19 2.21
C ASN A 143 -0.93 -11.30 2.85
N LEU A 144 -1.45 -11.98 3.88
CA LEU A 144 -0.77 -13.09 4.53
C LEU A 144 -1.04 -14.43 3.83
N SER A 145 -2.16 -14.54 3.12
CA SER A 145 -2.50 -15.70 2.30
C SER A 145 -3.34 -15.22 1.11
N ASN A 146 -2.90 -15.51 -0.10
CA ASN A 146 -3.58 -15.11 -1.33
C ASN A 146 -4.96 -15.75 -1.54
N GLY A 147 -5.32 -16.71 -0.68
CA GLY A 147 -6.57 -17.45 -0.84
C GLY A 147 -6.62 -18.18 -2.19
N LYS A 148 -7.60 -17.80 -3.03
CA LYS A 148 -7.75 -18.33 -4.39
C LYS A 148 -7.40 -17.31 -5.48
N VAL A 149 -6.74 -16.20 -5.11
CA VAL A 149 -6.34 -15.15 -6.05
C VAL A 149 -4.95 -15.49 -6.61
N GLU A 150 -4.89 -15.87 -7.89
CA GLU A 150 -3.67 -16.40 -8.50
C GLU A 150 -2.58 -15.35 -8.75
N ASN A 151 -2.98 -14.10 -8.99
CA ASN A 151 -2.08 -12.99 -9.30
C ASN A 151 -1.71 -12.13 -8.08
N LEU A 152 -1.82 -12.69 -6.88
CA LEU A 152 -1.45 -12.06 -5.61
C LEU A 152 -0.57 -13.03 -4.82
N ASP A 153 0.62 -12.61 -4.44
CA ASP A 153 1.54 -13.43 -3.65
C ASP A 153 1.15 -13.45 -2.17
N SER A 154 1.37 -14.57 -1.48
CA SER A 154 1.22 -14.66 -0.02
C SER A 154 2.38 -13.99 0.71
N TRP A 155 2.15 -13.53 1.95
CA TRP A 155 3.15 -12.83 2.77
C TRP A 155 3.70 -11.59 2.08
N HIS A 156 2.81 -10.82 1.45
CA HIS A 156 3.19 -9.76 0.55
C HIS A 156 2.44 -8.45 0.84
N TRP A 157 3.13 -7.34 0.61
CA TRP A 157 2.59 -5.98 0.69
C TRP A 157 2.45 -5.40 -0.71
N VAL A 158 1.30 -4.77 -0.98
CA VAL A 158 1.03 -4.06 -2.23
C VAL A 158 0.42 -2.69 -1.98
N THR A 159 0.51 -1.78 -2.96
CA THR A 159 -0.07 -0.43 -2.89
C THR A 159 -1.38 -0.38 -3.66
N VAL A 160 -2.50 -0.20 -2.98
CA VAL A 160 -3.83 -0.03 -3.59
C VAL A 160 -3.99 1.42 -4.05
N VAL A 161 -4.33 1.60 -5.31
CA VAL A 161 -4.51 2.92 -5.95
C VAL A 161 -5.92 3.16 -6.49
N ALA A 162 -6.73 2.11 -6.64
CA ALA A 162 -8.12 2.22 -7.02
C ALA A 162 -8.95 1.04 -6.49
N ILE A 163 -10.25 1.27 -6.32
CA ILE A 163 -11.25 0.25 -6.01
C ILE A 163 -12.43 0.37 -6.97
N SER A 164 -13.02 -0.77 -7.35
CA SER A 164 -14.28 -0.85 -8.07
C SER A 164 -15.13 -1.95 -7.44
N TYR A 165 -16.40 -1.65 -7.08
CA TYR A 165 -17.26 -2.64 -6.44
C TYR A 165 -18.74 -2.41 -6.75
N GLU A 166 -19.55 -3.45 -6.60
CA GLU A 166 -21.01 -3.37 -6.65
C GLU A 166 -21.57 -3.01 -5.28
N GLU A 167 -22.55 -2.11 -5.21
CA GLU A 167 -23.18 -1.67 -3.95
C GLU A 167 -23.73 -2.81 -3.11
N ASN A 168 -24.24 -3.86 -3.77
CA ASN A 168 -24.75 -5.05 -3.12
C ASN A 168 -23.65 -6.01 -2.64
N GLY A 169 -22.35 -5.66 -2.82
CA GLY A 169 -21.22 -6.48 -2.42
C GLY A 169 -21.01 -7.76 -3.22
N SER A 170 -21.63 -7.89 -4.40
CA SER A 170 -21.51 -9.09 -5.23
C SER A 170 -20.19 -9.19 -6.00
N ALA A 171 -19.46 -8.07 -6.17
CA ALA A 171 -18.16 -8.00 -6.79
C ALA A 171 -17.36 -6.86 -6.19
N ALA A 172 -16.04 -7.05 -6.02
CA ALA A 172 -15.11 -6.00 -5.58
C ALA A 172 -13.71 -6.29 -6.11
N PHE A 173 -13.12 -5.31 -6.75
CA PHE A 173 -11.77 -5.37 -7.32
C PHE A 173 -10.96 -4.17 -6.86
N VAL A 174 -9.66 -4.37 -6.65
CA VAL A 174 -8.70 -3.29 -6.41
C VAL A 174 -7.61 -3.30 -7.48
N LYS A 175 -7.20 -2.10 -7.90
CA LYS A 175 -5.97 -1.94 -8.68
C LYS A 175 -4.82 -1.70 -7.72
N VAL A 176 -3.75 -2.46 -7.89
CA VAL A 176 -2.58 -2.39 -7.03
C VAL A 176 -1.32 -2.19 -7.84
N PHE A 177 -0.35 -1.48 -7.26
CA PHE A 177 1.03 -1.48 -7.72
C PHE A 177 1.79 -2.54 -6.93
N ASP A 178 2.36 -3.47 -7.64
CA ASP A 178 3.04 -4.65 -7.13
C ASP A 178 4.22 -5.02 -8.01
N SER A 179 5.43 -5.01 -7.45
CA SER A 179 6.68 -5.38 -8.15
C SER A 179 6.85 -4.66 -9.50
N GLY A 180 6.56 -3.34 -9.50
CA GLY A 180 6.67 -2.50 -10.70
C GLY A 180 5.53 -2.66 -11.71
N GLU A 181 4.51 -3.46 -11.42
CA GLU A 181 3.37 -3.75 -12.28
C GLU A 181 2.06 -3.18 -11.74
N LEU A 182 1.11 -2.91 -12.64
CA LEU A 182 -0.28 -2.63 -12.31
C LEU A 182 -1.09 -3.91 -12.42
N LYS A 183 -1.60 -4.42 -11.29
CA LYS A 183 -2.44 -5.61 -11.23
C LYS A 183 -3.87 -5.27 -10.81
N THR A 184 -4.83 -6.04 -11.27
CA THR A 184 -6.21 -6.01 -10.77
C THR A 184 -6.45 -7.26 -9.94
N ILE A 185 -6.81 -7.07 -8.67
CA ILE A 185 -7.02 -8.13 -7.69
C ILE A 185 -8.52 -8.25 -7.41
N ASP A 186 -9.05 -9.47 -7.47
CA ASP A 186 -10.40 -9.76 -6.97
C ASP A 186 -10.39 -9.74 -5.43
N LEU A 187 -10.73 -8.57 -4.88
CA LEU A 187 -10.74 -8.34 -3.43
C LEU A 187 -11.79 -9.18 -2.72
N LEU A 188 -12.95 -9.39 -3.36
CA LEU A 188 -14.02 -10.19 -2.76
C LEU A 188 -13.63 -11.68 -2.69
N LEU A 189 -13.01 -12.20 -3.75
CA LEU A 189 -12.48 -13.57 -3.76
C LEU A 189 -11.42 -13.74 -2.69
N TRP A 190 -10.44 -12.82 -2.60
CA TRP A 190 -9.43 -12.83 -1.54
C TRP A 190 -10.07 -12.83 -0.16
N TYR A 191 -10.99 -11.89 0.09
CA TYR A 191 -11.65 -11.74 1.38
C TYR A 191 -12.40 -13.01 1.83
N LYS A 192 -13.04 -13.70 0.90
CA LYS A 192 -13.77 -14.95 1.16
C LYS A 192 -12.86 -16.15 1.34
N SER A 193 -11.72 -16.19 0.66
CA SER A 193 -10.89 -17.39 0.53
C SER A 193 -9.55 -17.35 1.29
N THR A 194 -9.09 -16.17 1.74
CA THR A 194 -7.86 -16.09 2.53
C THR A 194 -7.96 -16.92 3.82
N ILE A 195 -6.89 -17.63 4.17
CA ILE A 195 -6.86 -18.48 5.38
C ILE A 195 -6.08 -17.84 6.54
N LEU A 196 -5.24 -16.83 6.25
CA LEU A 196 -4.46 -16.12 7.26
C LEU A 196 -4.91 -14.65 7.42
N GLY A 197 -5.81 -14.18 6.56
CA GLY A 197 -6.24 -12.80 6.56
C GLY A 197 -5.17 -11.83 6.09
N GLY A 198 -5.16 -10.64 6.67
CA GLY A 198 -4.24 -9.55 6.33
C GLY A 198 -4.68 -8.24 6.93
N GLY A 199 -4.17 -7.13 6.39
CA GLY A 199 -4.51 -5.81 6.90
C GLY A 199 -4.36 -4.71 5.85
N PHE A 200 -5.05 -3.62 6.09
CA PHE A 200 -5.03 -2.43 5.25
C PHE A 200 -4.65 -1.22 6.09
N VAL A 201 -3.81 -0.34 5.55
CA VAL A 201 -3.42 0.91 6.23
C VAL A 201 -3.45 2.05 5.23
N TYR A 202 -3.94 3.21 5.66
CA TYR A 202 -3.68 4.46 4.98
C TYR A 202 -3.25 5.54 5.97
N LEU A 203 -2.55 6.54 5.46
CA LEU A 203 -2.11 7.70 6.22
C LEU A 203 -2.94 8.90 5.80
N SER A 204 -3.38 9.70 6.77
CA SER A 204 -4.05 10.97 6.54
C SER A 204 -3.34 12.10 7.28
N HIS A 205 -3.33 13.30 6.71
CA HIS A 205 -2.80 14.45 7.43
C HIS A 205 -3.57 14.64 8.74
N LYS A 206 -2.84 14.85 9.84
CA LYS A 206 -3.48 15.25 11.10
C LYS A 206 -4.20 16.57 10.89
N GLU A 207 -5.46 16.60 11.29
CA GLU A 207 -6.19 17.86 11.33
C GLU A 207 -5.49 18.81 12.30
N LYS A 208 -5.20 20.04 11.85
CA LYS A 208 -4.72 21.08 12.77
C LYS A 208 -5.84 21.28 13.79
N ALA A 209 -5.55 21.06 15.08
CA ALA A 209 -6.47 21.42 16.14
C ALA A 209 -6.91 22.87 15.89
N GLN A 210 -8.22 23.08 15.69
CA GLN A 210 -8.75 24.44 15.65
C GLN A 210 -8.44 25.04 17.02
N VAL A 211 -7.48 25.97 17.07
CA VAL A 211 -7.28 26.81 18.25
C VAL A 211 -8.56 27.60 18.36
N ALA A 212 -9.40 27.23 19.33
CA ALA A 212 -10.56 28.05 19.72
C ALA A 212 -10.02 29.42 20.20
N VAL A 213 -10.33 30.43 19.41
CA VAL A 213 -10.06 31.84 19.76
C VAL A 213 -11.14 32.33 20.71
#